data_0d5b760c21e7056e8767e1d8152bf9dd
#
_entry.id   0d5b760c21e7056e8767e1d8152bf9dd
#
_cell.length_a   1.000
_cell.length_b   1.000
_cell.length_c   1.000
_cell.angle_alpha   90.00
_cell.angle_beta   90.00
_cell.angle_gamma   90.00
#
_symmetry.space_group_name_H-M   'P 1'
#
loop_
_entity.id
_entity.type
_entity.pdbx_description
1 polymer ?
#
loop_
_entity_poly.entity_id
_entity_poly.type
_entity_poly.pdbx_seq_one_letter_code
_entity_poly.pdbx_strand_id
1 'polypeptide(L)'
;ARKELAASRHFAPPAAINELADMAKGFVPVYAYVHMTQMNLAESNGLALVLAAPVAGHIFPVWHHFKGGKGIAVSFGSLLGLIPMWYPVLSLAVCFIFFSLVIQISPNFYRTVAVYIVNWLIIVFSETNLPKAVHIGVGLISLLILLKMHMSQEEREKMTFQLLWIKR
;
A
#
# COMPACT_ATOMS: atom_id res chain seq x y z
N ALA A 1 -45.26 12.65 -0.98
CA ALA A 1 -44.27 13.27 -0.08
C ALA A 1 -43.34 12.27 0.64
N ARG A 2 -43.69 10.98 0.86
CA ARG A 2 -42.82 10.00 1.53
C ARG A 2 -41.85 9.28 0.60
N LYS A 3 -41.98 9.37 -0.71
CA LYS A 3 -41.08 8.73 -1.69
C LYS A 3 -39.92 9.63 -2.13
N GLU A 4 -39.96 10.91 -1.88
CA GLU A 4 -38.87 11.82 -2.24
C GLU A 4 -37.77 11.96 -1.18
N LEU A 5 -38.07 11.62 0.08
CA LEU A 5 -37.07 11.63 1.16
C LEU A 5 -36.09 10.42 1.11
N ALA A 6 -36.41 9.39 0.32
CA ALA A 6 -35.49 8.25 0.14
C ALA A 6 -34.42 8.46 -0.94
N ALA A 7 -34.42 9.61 -1.59
CA ALA A 7 -33.48 9.96 -2.67
C ALA A 7 -32.32 10.85 -2.23
N SER A 8 -32.11 11.08 -0.94
CA SER A 8 -30.79 11.49 -0.45
C SER A 8 -29.85 10.28 -0.53
N ARG A 9 -29.59 9.82 -1.75
CA ARG A 9 -28.44 8.96 -2.03
C ARG A 9 -27.24 9.69 -1.47
N HIS A 10 -26.65 9.18 -0.39
CA HIS A 10 -25.32 9.57 0.01
C HIS A 10 -24.50 9.52 -1.28
N PHE A 11 -24.06 10.67 -1.75
CA PHE A 11 -23.19 10.77 -2.90
C PHE A 11 -21.86 10.12 -2.49
N ALA A 12 -21.76 8.80 -2.70
CA ALA A 12 -20.53 8.09 -2.47
C ALA A 12 -19.54 8.63 -3.51
N PRO A 13 -18.43 9.23 -3.08
CA PRO A 13 -17.45 9.75 -4.01
C PRO A 13 -16.99 8.61 -4.94
N PRO A 14 -16.67 8.89 -6.21
CA PRO A 14 -16.12 7.90 -7.12
C PRO A 14 -14.95 7.15 -6.46
N ALA A 15 -14.82 5.84 -6.71
CA ALA A 15 -13.78 5.01 -6.12
C ALA A 15 -12.38 5.62 -6.28
N ALA A 16 -12.11 6.26 -7.42
CA ALA A 16 -10.86 6.96 -7.68
C ALA A 16 -10.56 8.10 -6.69
N ILE A 17 -11.57 8.84 -6.24
CA ILE A 17 -11.39 9.91 -5.25
C ILE A 17 -11.02 9.33 -3.89
N ASN A 18 -11.63 8.21 -3.50
CA ASN A 18 -11.29 7.55 -2.24
C ASN A 18 -9.86 7.02 -2.27
N GLU A 19 -9.42 6.41 -3.38
CA GLU A 19 -8.05 5.92 -3.56
C GLU A 19 -7.03 7.07 -3.50
N LEU A 20 -7.33 8.22 -4.15
CA LEU A 20 -6.47 9.41 -4.07
C LEU A 20 -6.41 9.99 -2.66
N ALA A 21 -7.53 10.04 -1.94
CA ALA A 21 -7.55 10.47 -0.55
C ALA A 21 -6.72 9.53 0.34
N ASP A 22 -6.78 8.23 0.09
CA ASP A 22 -5.98 7.25 0.82
C ASP A 22 -4.49 7.38 0.49
N MET A 23 -4.12 7.60 -0.78
CA MET A 23 -2.74 7.94 -1.15
C MET A 23 -2.26 9.21 -0.44
N ALA A 24 -3.08 10.26 -0.38
CA ALA A 24 -2.72 11.50 0.30
C ALA A 24 -2.48 11.30 1.81
N LYS A 25 -3.24 10.44 2.47
CA LYS A 25 -3.02 10.08 3.90
C LYS A 25 -1.65 9.46 4.13
N GLY A 26 -1.12 8.70 3.17
CA GLY A 26 0.23 8.16 3.23
C GLY A 26 1.28 9.19 2.86
N PHE A 27 1.05 9.93 1.76
CA PHE A 27 2.01 10.87 1.19
C PHE A 27 2.33 12.04 2.13
N VAL A 28 1.31 12.72 2.63
CA VAL A 28 1.47 13.98 3.39
C VAL A 28 2.38 13.83 4.61
N PRO A 29 2.15 12.87 5.53
CA PRO A 29 2.99 12.76 6.72
C PRO A 29 4.43 12.36 6.41
N VAL A 30 4.66 11.49 5.44
CA VAL A 30 6.01 11.08 5.04
C VAL A 30 6.74 12.23 4.35
N TYR A 31 6.09 12.88 3.40
CA TYR A 31 6.67 14.02 2.69
C TYR A 31 7.02 15.17 3.66
N ALA A 32 6.11 15.50 4.58
CA ALA A 32 6.36 16.49 5.59
C ALA A 32 7.56 16.11 6.48
N TYR A 33 7.63 14.86 6.94
CA TYR A 33 8.74 14.37 7.74
C TYR A 33 10.08 14.49 7.01
N VAL A 34 10.14 14.04 5.77
CA VAL A 34 11.37 14.05 4.94
C VAL A 34 11.86 15.47 4.68
N HIS A 35 10.94 16.43 4.43
CA HIS A 35 11.30 17.80 4.03
C HIS A 35 11.39 18.78 5.20
N MET A 36 10.65 18.55 6.29
CA MET A 36 10.71 19.42 7.47
C MET A 36 11.82 19.02 8.44
N THR A 37 12.20 17.76 8.45
CA THR A 37 13.28 17.27 9.30
C THR A 37 14.59 17.49 8.54
N GLN A 38 15.39 18.50 8.91
CA GLN A 38 16.73 18.73 8.36
C GLN A 38 17.74 17.66 8.81
N MET A 39 17.27 16.51 9.25
CA MET A 39 18.08 15.40 9.72
C MET A 39 18.61 14.58 8.56
N ASN A 40 19.80 14.04 8.74
CA ASN A 40 20.33 13.05 7.82
C ASN A 40 19.41 11.81 7.83
N LEU A 41 18.68 11.58 6.74
CA LEU A 41 17.72 10.47 6.62
C LEU A 41 18.39 9.10 6.84
N ALA A 42 19.69 8.98 6.62
CA ALA A 42 20.44 7.76 6.86
C ALA A 42 20.51 7.38 8.36
N GLU A 43 20.44 8.36 9.25
CA GLU A 43 20.52 8.18 10.70
C GLU A 43 19.15 8.27 11.38
N SER A 44 18.10 8.56 10.64
CA SER A 44 16.75 8.76 11.18
C SER A 44 16.04 7.43 11.45
N ASN A 45 16.15 6.92 12.68
CA ASN A 45 15.37 5.75 13.12
C ASN A 45 13.85 5.98 13.07
N GLY A 46 13.38 7.23 13.11
CA GLY A 46 11.97 7.59 13.05
C GLY A 46 11.34 7.39 11.67
N LEU A 47 12.11 7.47 10.59
CA LEU A 47 11.59 7.37 9.23
C LEU A 47 10.85 6.04 8.97
N ALA A 48 11.36 4.93 9.49
CA ALA A 48 10.72 3.63 9.34
C ALA A 48 9.30 3.60 9.95
N LEU A 49 9.14 4.22 11.12
CA LEU A 49 7.84 4.33 11.80
C LEU A 49 6.92 5.29 11.04
N VAL A 50 7.44 6.42 10.57
CA VAL A 50 6.65 7.40 9.80
C VAL A 50 6.16 6.82 8.48
N LEU A 51 6.93 5.94 7.84
CA LEU A 51 6.49 5.19 6.65
C LEU A 51 5.35 4.22 6.96
N ALA A 52 5.43 3.49 8.07
CA ALA A 52 4.47 2.45 8.42
C ALA A 52 3.22 2.99 9.12
N ALA A 53 3.31 4.09 9.87
CA ALA A 53 2.22 4.61 10.70
C ALA A 53 0.95 4.96 9.91
N PRO A 54 1.00 5.67 8.76
CA PRO A 54 -0.20 5.95 7.98
C PRO A 54 -0.89 4.68 7.48
N VAL A 55 -0.10 3.67 7.09
CA VAL A 55 -0.60 2.37 6.64
C VAL A 55 -1.28 1.64 7.78
N ALA A 56 -0.64 1.58 8.95
CA ALA A 56 -1.21 0.98 10.16
C ALA A 56 -2.52 1.66 10.57
N GLY A 57 -2.55 2.99 10.58
CA GLY A 57 -3.74 3.78 10.93
C GLY A 57 -4.90 3.58 9.95
N HIS A 58 -4.60 3.41 8.65
CA HIS A 58 -5.61 3.12 7.65
C HIS A 58 -6.15 1.68 7.74
N ILE A 59 -5.29 0.71 8.02
CA ILE A 59 -5.65 -0.71 8.15
C ILE A 59 -6.42 -0.97 9.43
N PHE A 60 -6.00 -0.34 10.54
CA PHE A 60 -6.55 -0.52 11.88
C PHE A 60 -7.09 0.78 12.47
N PRO A 61 -8.10 1.42 11.84
CA PRO A 61 -8.65 2.67 12.36
C PRO A 61 -9.38 2.41 13.69
N VAL A 62 -8.89 3.02 14.76
CA VAL A 62 -9.46 2.86 16.12
C VAL A 62 -10.93 3.29 16.14
N TRP A 63 -11.26 4.38 15.45
CA TRP A 63 -12.62 4.97 15.39
C TRP A 63 -13.62 4.11 14.62
N HIS A 64 -13.18 3.14 13.80
CA HIS A 64 -14.04 2.26 13.01
C HIS A 64 -13.92 0.79 13.45
N HIS A 65 -13.76 0.56 14.75
CA HIS A 65 -13.66 -0.80 15.32
C HIS A 65 -12.62 -1.68 14.61
N PHE A 66 -11.48 -1.11 14.22
CA PHE A 66 -10.37 -1.76 13.51
C PHE A 66 -10.75 -2.32 12.12
N LYS A 67 -11.88 -1.89 11.54
CA LYS A 67 -12.33 -2.29 10.20
C LYS A 67 -11.89 -1.25 9.15
N GLY A 68 -10.62 -1.23 8.83
CA GLY A 68 -10.05 -0.36 7.80
C GLY A 68 -9.91 -1.04 6.43
N GLY A 69 -9.40 -0.27 5.47
CA GLY A 69 -9.11 -0.74 4.11
C GLY A 69 -7.94 -1.71 4.02
N LYS A 70 -7.59 -2.11 2.80
CA LYS A 70 -6.44 -3.01 2.52
C LYS A 70 -5.09 -2.32 2.69
N GLY A 71 -5.04 -0.99 2.69
CA GLY A 71 -3.82 -0.20 2.88
C GLY A 71 -2.94 -0.04 1.63
N ILE A 72 -3.35 -0.57 0.47
CA ILE A 72 -2.54 -0.55 -0.76
C ILE A 72 -2.30 0.88 -1.23
N ALA A 73 -3.35 1.69 -1.40
CA ALA A 73 -3.23 3.08 -1.84
C ALA A 73 -2.41 3.93 -0.87
N VAL A 74 -2.61 3.75 0.44
CA VAL A 74 -1.84 4.45 1.48
C VAL A 74 -0.36 4.06 1.42
N SER A 75 -0.03 2.78 1.18
CA SER A 75 1.37 2.35 1.06
C SER A 75 2.06 2.98 -0.14
N PHE A 76 1.37 3.08 -1.30
CA PHE A 76 1.87 3.85 -2.44
C PHE A 76 2.12 5.32 -2.06
N GLY A 77 1.18 5.93 -1.35
CA GLY A 77 1.32 7.30 -0.86
C GLY A 77 2.53 7.48 0.06
N SER A 78 2.70 6.58 1.04
CA SER A 78 3.84 6.63 1.97
C SER A 78 5.17 6.52 1.24
N LEU A 79 5.30 5.60 0.29
CA LEU A 79 6.54 5.46 -0.49
C LEU A 79 6.76 6.62 -1.46
N LEU A 80 5.69 7.20 -2.03
CA LEU A 80 5.77 8.40 -2.86
C LEU A 80 6.25 9.61 -2.04
N GLY A 81 5.91 9.70 -0.76
CA GLY A 81 6.37 10.76 0.15
C GLY A 81 7.88 10.79 0.36
N LEU A 82 8.61 9.73 -0.04
CA LEU A 82 10.08 9.67 0.01
C LEU A 82 10.79 10.50 -1.08
N ILE A 83 10.06 11.21 -1.95
CA ILE A 83 10.68 12.02 -3.02
C ILE A 83 11.82 12.87 -2.43
N PRO A 84 13.04 12.87 -3.06
CA PRO A 84 13.35 12.40 -4.43
C PRO A 84 13.74 10.91 -4.56
N MET A 85 13.62 10.09 -3.53
CA MET A 85 13.94 8.65 -3.60
C MET A 85 12.80 7.87 -4.29
N TRP A 86 12.81 7.82 -5.63
CA TRP A 86 11.75 7.18 -6.42
C TRP A 86 11.77 5.65 -6.40
N TYR A 87 12.92 5.05 -6.10
CA TYR A 87 13.13 3.61 -6.22
C TYR A 87 12.09 2.76 -5.44
N PRO A 88 11.75 3.05 -4.15
CA PRO A 88 10.81 2.24 -3.41
C PRO A 88 9.40 2.24 -3.98
N VAL A 89 8.90 3.39 -4.46
CA VAL A 89 7.57 3.46 -5.05
C VAL A 89 7.53 2.85 -6.45
N LEU A 90 8.58 3.03 -7.24
CA LEU A 90 8.67 2.44 -8.58
C LEU A 90 8.78 0.92 -8.52
N SER A 91 9.57 0.36 -7.59
CA SER A 91 9.67 -1.09 -7.41
C SER A 91 8.30 -1.70 -7.06
N LEU A 92 7.53 -1.07 -6.15
CA LEU A 92 6.18 -1.51 -5.81
C LEU A 92 5.24 -1.43 -7.02
N ALA A 93 5.28 -0.33 -7.79
CA ALA A 93 4.47 -0.16 -8.99
C ALA A 93 4.78 -1.22 -10.04
N VAL A 94 6.06 -1.48 -10.31
CA VAL A 94 6.50 -2.51 -11.26
C VAL A 94 6.02 -3.89 -10.81
N CYS A 95 6.14 -4.24 -9.52
CA CYS A 95 5.62 -5.50 -8.99
C CYS A 95 4.11 -5.61 -9.20
N PHE A 96 3.32 -4.56 -8.93
CA PHE A 96 1.87 -4.58 -9.16
C PHE A 96 1.52 -4.75 -10.63
N ILE A 97 2.19 -4.04 -11.54
CA ILE A 97 1.99 -4.15 -12.98
C ILE A 97 2.34 -5.57 -13.44
N PHE A 98 3.47 -6.09 -13.01
CA PHE A 98 3.93 -7.44 -13.39
C PHE A 98 2.93 -8.52 -12.96
N PHE A 99 2.52 -8.55 -11.69
CA PHE A 99 1.57 -9.54 -11.19
C PHE A 99 0.11 -9.27 -11.59
N SER A 100 -0.20 -8.13 -12.17
CA SER A 100 -1.53 -7.83 -12.70
C SER A 100 -1.65 -8.13 -14.19
N LEU A 101 -0.61 -7.87 -14.97
CA LEU A 101 -0.65 -7.99 -16.42
C LEU A 101 0.05 -9.25 -16.94
N VAL A 102 1.20 -9.62 -16.36
CA VAL A 102 2.01 -10.74 -16.89
C VAL A 102 1.54 -12.08 -16.33
N ILE A 103 1.43 -12.20 -15.01
CA ILE A 103 1.11 -13.49 -14.36
C ILE A 103 -0.39 -13.62 -14.07
N GLN A 104 -1.14 -12.53 -13.96
CA GLN A 104 -2.58 -12.50 -13.65
C GLN A 104 -2.99 -13.49 -12.54
N ILE A 105 -2.49 -13.24 -11.33
CA ILE A 105 -2.88 -14.04 -10.16
C ILE A 105 -4.30 -13.64 -9.72
N SER A 106 -5.20 -14.60 -9.69
CA SER A 106 -6.56 -14.44 -9.17
C SER A 106 -6.78 -15.45 -8.03
N PRO A 107 -7.45 -15.09 -6.94
CA PRO A 107 -8.04 -13.79 -6.62
C PRO A 107 -7.00 -12.72 -6.19
N ASN A 108 -7.45 -11.47 -6.10
CA ASN A 108 -6.65 -10.29 -5.74
C ASN A 108 -5.84 -10.47 -4.44
N PHE A 109 -6.30 -11.33 -3.53
CA PHE A 109 -5.62 -11.70 -2.30
C PHE A 109 -4.19 -12.18 -2.55
N TYR A 110 -4.03 -13.25 -3.32
CA TYR A 110 -2.72 -13.86 -3.59
C TYR A 110 -1.81 -12.94 -4.39
N ARG A 111 -2.38 -12.15 -5.30
CA ARG A 111 -1.64 -11.14 -6.05
C ARG A 111 -1.03 -10.11 -5.11
N THR A 112 -1.81 -9.56 -4.18
CA THR A 112 -1.32 -8.56 -3.22
C THR A 112 -0.23 -9.14 -2.33
N VAL A 113 -0.42 -10.35 -1.81
CA VAL A 113 0.57 -11.06 -0.99
C VAL A 113 1.89 -11.23 -1.76
N ALA A 114 1.82 -11.75 -3.00
CA ALA A 114 2.99 -11.95 -3.85
C ALA A 114 3.73 -10.64 -4.13
N VAL A 115 3.00 -9.57 -4.47
CA VAL A 115 3.57 -8.25 -4.74
C VAL A 115 4.37 -7.73 -3.55
N TYR A 116 3.81 -7.74 -2.33
CA TYR A 116 4.50 -7.19 -1.16
C TYR A 116 5.68 -8.03 -0.72
N ILE A 117 5.61 -9.36 -0.83
CA ILE A 117 6.77 -10.24 -0.56
C ILE A 117 7.90 -9.97 -1.55
N VAL A 118 7.59 -9.98 -2.86
CA VAL A 118 8.58 -9.77 -3.91
C VAL A 118 9.17 -8.36 -3.84
N ASN A 119 8.34 -7.34 -3.62
CA ASN A 119 8.82 -5.98 -3.46
C ASN A 119 9.78 -5.83 -2.27
N TRP A 120 9.45 -6.43 -1.12
CA TRP A 120 10.34 -6.42 0.04
C TRP A 120 11.68 -7.10 -0.26
N LEU A 121 11.67 -8.26 -0.91
CA LEU A 121 12.89 -8.94 -1.33
C LEU A 121 13.71 -8.08 -2.30
N ILE A 122 13.09 -7.45 -3.29
CA ILE A 122 13.76 -6.52 -4.21
C ILE A 122 14.47 -5.41 -3.43
N ILE A 123 13.78 -4.78 -2.46
CA ILE A 123 14.38 -3.70 -1.67
C ILE A 123 15.54 -4.21 -0.80
N VAL A 124 15.41 -5.40 -0.19
CA VAL A 124 16.44 -5.96 0.69
C VAL A 124 17.71 -6.37 -0.10
N PHE A 125 17.52 -6.96 -1.28
CA PHE A 125 18.64 -7.43 -2.11
C PHE A 125 19.15 -6.39 -3.12
N SER A 126 18.50 -5.21 -3.18
CA SER A 126 19.00 -4.15 -4.06
C SER A 126 20.28 -3.54 -3.49
N GLU A 127 21.28 -3.41 -4.33
CA GLU A 127 22.54 -2.70 -4.03
C GLU A 127 22.35 -1.16 -4.04
N THR A 128 21.14 -0.68 -3.81
CA THR A 128 20.86 0.74 -3.81
C THR A 128 21.30 1.37 -2.48
N ASN A 129 21.84 2.58 -2.55
CA ASN A 129 22.24 3.37 -1.37
C ASN A 129 21.02 3.92 -0.61
N LEU A 130 20.02 3.07 -0.37
CA LEU A 130 18.86 3.46 0.42
C LEU A 130 19.18 3.47 1.91
N PRO A 131 18.65 4.44 2.67
CA PRO A 131 18.76 4.44 4.13
C PRO A 131 18.21 3.14 4.74
N LYS A 132 18.87 2.60 5.77
CA LYS A 132 18.39 1.41 6.50
C LYS A 132 16.96 1.56 6.99
N ALA A 133 16.57 2.77 7.39
CA ALA A 133 15.22 3.09 7.81
C ALA A 133 14.17 2.85 6.71
N VAL A 134 14.51 3.04 5.43
CA VAL A 134 13.62 2.74 4.29
C VAL A 134 13.44 1.23 4.13
N HIS A 135 14.53 0.44 4.23
CA HIS A 135 14.44 -1.04 4.20
C HIS A 135 13.51 -1.56 5.30
N ILE A 136 13.69 -1.06 6.53
CA ILE A 136 12.84 -1.43 7.68
C ILE A 136 11.40 -0.96 7.46
N GLY A 137 11.20 0.27 6.99
CA GLY A 137 9.87 0.84 6.73
C GLY A 137 9.09 0.06 5.68
N VAL A 138 9.73 -0.30 4.56
CA VAL A 138 9.11 -1.16 3.52
C VAL A 138 8.78 -2.54 4.08
N GLY A 139 9.66 -3.12 4.91
CA GLY A 139 9.40 -4.37 5.61
C GLY A 139 8.19 -4.30 6.54
N LEU A 140 8.07 -3.22 7.33
CA LEU A 140 6.92 -2.98 8.20
C LEU A 140 5.61 -2.81 7.41
N ILE A 141 5.65 -2.03 6.33
CA ILE A 141 4.49 -1.88 5.42
C ILE A 141 4.07 -3.24 4.87
N SER A 142 5.01 -4.02 4.36
CA SER A 142 4.74 -5.35 3.82
C SER A 142 4.12 -6.26 4.87
N LEU A 143 4.68 -6.28 6.09
CA LEU A 143 4.15 -7.06 7.20
C LEU A 143 2.71 -6.65 7.55
N LEU A 144 2.42 -5.35 7.65
CA LEU A 144 1.08 -4.82 7.94
C LEU A 144 0.06 -5.25 6.88
N ILE A 145 0.42 -5.15 5.60
CA ILE A 145 -0.46 -5.59 4.51
C ILE A 145 -0.69 -7.10 4.56
N LEU A 146 0.35 -7.90 4.78
CA LEU A 146 0.24 -9.35 4.90
C LEU A 146 -0.64 -9.76 6.09
N LEU A 147 -0.48 -9.11 7.25
CA LEU A 147 -1.34 -9.32 8.42
C LEU A 147 -2.79 -8.98 8.10
N LYS A 148 -3.04 -7.82 7.45
CA LYS A 148 -4.40 -7.44 7.05
C LYS A 148 -5.01 -8.43 6.09
N MET A 149 -4.26 -8.87 5.09
CA MET A 149 -4.71 -9.88 4.13
C MET A 149 -5.01 -11.21 4.83
N HIS A 150 -4.19 -11.62 5.80
CA HIS A 150 -4.45 -12.83 6.58
C HIS A 150 -5.72 -12.74 7.45
N MET A 151 -5.97 -11.56 8.05
CA MET A 151 -7.15 -11.30 8.88
C MET A 151 -8.43 -11.12 8.05
N SER A 152 -8.31 -10.67 6.81
CA SER A 152 -9.43 -10.52 5.89
C SER A 152 -9.87 -11.90 5.44
N GLN A 153 -11.11 -12.29 5.80
CA GLN A 153 -11.71 -13.55 5.34
C GLN A 153 -12.28 -13.43 3.91
N GLU A 154 -11.87 -12.40 3.15
CA GLU A 154 -12.28 -12.27 1.76
C GLU A 154 -11.82 -13.50 0.97
N GLU A 155 -12.80 -14.29 0.60
CA GLU A 155 -12.81 -15.36 -0.41
C GLU A 155 -11.46 -16.01 -0.70
N ARG A 156 -11.14 -17.06 0.06
CA ARG A 156 -10.08 -18.00 -0.27
C ARG A 156 -10.54 -18.90 -1.43
N GLU A 157 -10.95 -18.28 -2.54
CA GLU A 157 -11.20 -19.00 -3.78
C GLU A 157 -9.92 -19.69 -4.24
N LYS A 158 -10.09 -20.80 -4.99
CA LYS A 158 -8.95 -21.56 -5.50
C LYS A 158 -8.06 -20.65 -6.35
N MET A 159 -6.78 -20.64 -6.04
CA MET A 159 -5.78 -19.87 -6.77
C MET A 159 -5.76 -20.28 -8.24
N THR A 160 -5.98 -19.33 -9.13
CA THR A 160 -5.84 -19.53 -10.58
C THR A 160 -4.70 -18.67 -11.11
N PHE A 161 -3.79 -19.31 -11.85
CA PHE A 161 -2.70 -18.64 -12.55
C PHE A 161 -3.04 -18.57 -14.02
N GLN A 162 -3.10 -17.41 -14.61
CA GLN A 162 -3.19 -17.22 -16.05
C GLN A 162 -1.95 -16.45 -16.52
N LEU A 163 -1.18 -17.08 -17.39
CA LEU A 163 -0.08 -16.41 -18.07
C LEU A 163 -0.61 -15.77 -19.35
N LEU A 164 -0.20 -14.53 -19.62
CA LEU A 164 -0.70 -13.73 -20.77
C LEU A 164 -0.56 -14.44 -22.14
N TRP A 165 0.34 -15.42 -22.24
CA TRP A 165 0.68 -16.15 -23.49
C TRP A 165 0.02 -17.51 -23.62
N ILE A 166 -0.69 -18.00 -22.60
CA ILE A 166 -1.35 -19.31 -22.64
C ILE A 166 -2.86 -19.10 -22.47
N LYS A 167 -3.52 -18.65 -23.55
CA LYS A 167 -4.96 -18.86 -23.69
C LYS A 167 -5.17 -20.34 -24.02
N ARG A 168 -5.64 -21.11 -23.03
CA ARG A 168 -6.39 -22.33 -23.26
C ARG A 168 -7.86 -22.07 -23.04
#